data_853211320db5ebf8b47549f96bfd0fd4
#
_entry.id   853211320db5ebf8b47549f96bfd0fd4
#
_cell.length_a   1.000
_cell.length_b   1.000
_cell.length_c   1.000
_cell.angle_alpha   90.00
_cell.angle_beta   90.00
_cell.angle_gamma   90.00
#
_symmetry.space_group_name_H-M   'P 1'
#
loop_
_entity.id
_entity.type
_entity.pdbx_description
1 polymer ?
#
loop_
_entity_poly.entity_id
_entity_poly.type
_entity_poly.pdbx_seq_one_letter_code
_entity_poly.pdbx_strand_id
1 'polypeptide(L)'
;MIESKIIDLLQKHVTKAVAGFFPVKYLNTNIEATDSFWEIVYIPNNVENEFWDKGKTYQGILRLILHWPADNRGIYTPLQEAERVAAEFAKGLELFSNDVKVIITDNPNLTSLNEDDGKLLIPLTIRYLCFKL
;
A
#
# COMPACT_ATOMS: atom_id res chain seq x y z
N MET A 1 1.75 21.29 1.31
CA MET A 1 1.12 20.23 0.51
C MET A 1 0.96 18.99 1.39
N ILE A 2 -0.20 18.40 1.38
CA ILE A 2 -0.55 17.31 2.28
C ILE A 2 0.00 15.94 1.84
N GLU A 3 0.29 15.77 0.55
CA GLU A 3 0.69 14.50 -0.03
C GLU A 3 1.95 13.90 0.61
N SER A 4 2.90 14.74 0.97
CA SER A 4 4.12 14.26 1.63
C SER A 4 3.82 13.63 2.99
N LYS A 5 2.85 14.17 3.71
CA LYS A 5 2.42 13.62 5.01
C LYS A 5 1.66 12.32 4.86
N ILE A 6 0.80 12.24 3.84
CA ILE A 6 0.07 11.02 3.51
C ILE A 6 1.04 9.90 3.17
N ILE A 7 1.98 10.17 2.27
CA ILE A 7 2.99 9.20 1.87
C ILE A 7 3.83 8.75 3.06
N ASP A 8 4.25 9.68 3.90
CA ASP A 8 5.03 9.37 5.08
C ASP A 8 4.29 8.41 6.02
N LEU A 9 3.03 8.71 6.31
CA LEU A 9 2.20 7.85 7.16
C LEU A 9 2.02 6.46 6.56
N LEU A 10 1.71 6.40 5.27
CA LEU A 10 1.48 5.13 4.59
C LEU A 10 2.75 4.30 4.51
N GLN A 11 3.89 4.91 4.16
CA GLN A 11 5.17 4.20 4.09
C GLN A 11 5.62 3.67 5.44
N LYS A 12 5.43 4.43 6.50
CA LYS A 12 5.74 3.96 7.86
C LYS A 12 4.90 2.76 8.23
N HIS A 13 3.63 2.78 7.87
CA HIS A 13 2.75 1.64 8.16
C HIS A 13 3.10 0.41 7.33
N VAL A 14 3.48 0.59 6.05
CA VAL A 14 3.97 -0.50 5.21
C VAL A 14 5.22 -1.13 5.83
N THR A 15 6.16 -0.33 6.28
CA THR A 15 7.38 -0.82 6.92
C THR A 15 7.06 -1.66 8.15
N LYS A 16 6.11 -1.20 8.95
CA LYS A 16 5.63 -1.93 10.13
C LYS A 16 4.94 -3.23 9.73
N ALA A 17 4.08 -3.20 8.71
CA ALA A 17 3.32 -4.35 8.26
C ALA A 17 4.21 -5.45 7.70
N VAL A 18 5.20 -5.08 6.90
CA VAL A 18 6.16 -6.03 6.33
C VAL A 18 7.09 -6.59 7.41
N ALA A 19 7.35 -5.81 8.46
CA ALA A 19 8.09 -6.22 9.66
C ALA A 19 9.51 -6.75 9.38
N GLY A 20 10.14 -6.29 8.28
CA GLY A 20 11.50 -6.65 7.94
C GLY A 20 11.68 -8.07 7.37
N PHE A 21 10.61 -8.82 7.15
CA PHE A 21 10.71 -10.17 6.57
C PHE A 21 11.16 -10.16 5.11
N PHE A 22 10.83 -9.09 4.38
CA PHE A 22 11.22 -8.92 2.99
C PHE A 22 11.66 -7.48 2.75
N PRO A 23 12.54 -7.23 1.75
CA PRO A 23 12.86 -5.87 1.36
C PRO A 23 11.63 -5.12 0.87
N VAL A 24 11.63 -3.81 1.07
CA VAL A 24 10.57 -2.91 0.58
C VAL A 24 11.20 -1.92 -0.38
N LYS A 25 10.65 -1.87 -1.60
CA LYS A 25 11.03 -0.85 -2.57
C LYS A 25 10.13 0.35 -2.38
N TYR A 26 10.67 1.39 -1.77
CA TYR A 26 9.96 2.66 -1.57
C TYR A 26 9.91 3.46 -2.86
N LEU A 27 9.03 4.46 -2.88
CA LEU A 27 8.93 5.38 -4.01
C LEU A 27 10.27 6.06 -4.28
N ASN A 28 10.62 6.17 -5.56
CA ASN A 28 11.84 6.82 -6.01
C ASN A 28 13.12 6.22 -5.40
N THR A 29 13.09 4.94 -5.08
CA THR A 29 14.28 4.22 -4.63
C THR A 29 14.49 2.98 -5.47
N ASN A 30 15.73 2.51 -5.51
CA ASN A 30 16.06 1.22 -6.11
C ASN A 30 16.48 0.27 -5.01
N ILE A 31 16.18 -1.00 -5.19
CA ILE A 31 16.70 -2.06 -4.33
C ILE A 31 17.58 -2.97 -5.18
N GLU A 32 18.55 -3.61 -4.53
CA GLU A 32 19.29 -4.65 -5.20
C GLU A 32 18.38 -5.80 -5.56
N ALA A 33 18.65 -6.44 -6.70
CA ALA A 33 17.82 -7.53 -7.19
C ALA A 33 17.72 -8.64 -6.14
N THR A 34 16.56 -8.77 -5.55
CA THR A 34 16.22 -9.87 -4.66
C THR A 34 15.07 -10.65 -5.27
N ASP A 35 14.95 -11.93 -4.88
CA ASP A 35 13.91 -12.77 -5.46
C ASP A 35 12.51 -12.36 -4.98
N SER A 36 12.40 -11.89 -3.75
CA SER A 36 11.12 -11.53 -3.18
C SER A 36 11.20 -10.17 -2.50
N PHE A 37 10.28 -9.28 -2.83
CA PHE A 37 10.22 -7.96 -2.22
C PHE A 37 8.83 -7.35 -2.41
N TRP A 38 8.52 -6.34 -1.59
CA TRP A 38 7.33 -5.53 -1.72
C TRP A 38 7.66 -4.22 -2.44
N GLU A 39 6.82 -3.84 -3.39
CA GLU A 39 6.92 -2.55 -4.08
C GLU A 39 5.75 -1.67 -3.70
N ILE A 40 6.02 -0.40 -3.39
CA ILE A 40 5.00 0.60 -3.09
C ILE A 40 4.70 1.39 -4.35
N VAL A 41 3.42 1.45 -4.72
CA VAL A 41 2.92 2.33 -5.77
C VAL A 41 1.85 3.23 -5.17
N TYR A 42 2.02 4.52 -5.29
CA TYR A 42 1.10 5.51 -4.75
C TYR A 42 0.33 6.16 -5.90
N ILE A 43 -0.99 6.09 -5.84
CA ILE A 43 -1.87 6.65 -6.87
C ILE A 43 -2.78 7.68 -6.20
N PRO A 44 -2.40 8.96 -6.21
CA PRO A 44 -3.26 10.00 -5.66
C PRO A 44 -4.47 10.19 -6.56
N ASN A 45 -5.64 10.28 -5.95
CA ASN A 45 -6.85 10.65 -6.65
C ASN A 45 -7.27 12.03 -6.16
N ASN A 46 -6.91 13.04 -6.93
CA ASN A 46 -7.14 14.44 -6.57
C ASN A 46 -8.59 14.87 -6.82
N VAL A 47 -9.54 14.09 -6.36
CA VAL A 47 -10.92 14.59 -6.35
C VAL A 47 -11.05 15.55 -5.18
N GLU A 48 -10.83 16.82 -5.46
CA GLU A 48 -11.14 17.86 -4.52
C GLU A 48 -12.66 17.95 -4.41
N ASN A 49 -13.21 17.36 -3.37
CA ASN A 49 -14.57 17.66 -3.00
C ASN A 49 -14.56 18.99 -2.25
N GLU A 50 -14.76 20.05 -2.97
CA GLU A 50 -14.99 21.34 -2.36
C GLU A 50 -16.38 21.34 -1.74
N PHE A 51 -16.47 20.90 -0.50
CA PHE A 51 -17.67 21.14 0.27
C PHE A 51 -17.64 22.55 0.83
N TRP A 52 -18.80 23.10 1.05
CA TRP A 52 -19.06 24.43 1.58
C TRP A 52 -18.35 24.77 2.88
N ASP A 53 -17.87 23.79 3.60
CA ASP A 53 -17.35 23.92 4.96
C ASP A 53 -15.83 23.89 5.05
N LYS A 54 -15.11 24.13 3.97
CA LYS A 54 -13.65 24.21 3.92
C LYS A 54 -12.92 22.92 4.28
N GLY A 55 -13.62 21.82 4.50
CA GLY A 55 -13.01 20.53 4.74
C GLY A 55 -12.49 19.94 3.44
N LYS A 56 -11.16 19.91 3.26
CA LYS A 56 -10.58 19.20 2.13
C LYS A 56 -10.37 17.75 2.50
N THR A 57 -11.01 16.89 1.74
CA THR A 57 -10.85 15.45 1.85
C THR A 57 -10.01 14.97 0.68
N TYR A 58 -8.95 14.25 0.98
CA TYR A 58 -8.07 13.68 -0.03
C TYR A 58 -8.30 12.18 -0.03
N GLN A 59 -8.39 11.60 -1.22
CA GLN A 59 -8.52 10.16 -1.36
C GLN A 59 -7.50 9.65 -2.36
N GLY A 60 -7.20 8.37 -2.27
CA GLY A 60 -6.27 7.77 -3.19
C GLY A 60 -6.18 6.28 -2.99
N ILE A 61 -5.26 5.70 -3.72
CA ILE A 61 -5.00 4.26 -3.69
C ILE A 61 -3.52 4.06 -3.39
N LEU A 62 -3.26 3.24 -2.39
CA LEU A 62 -1.95 2.66 -2.14
C LEU A 62 -1.97 1.25 -2.72
N ARG A 63 -1.05 0.96 -3.63
CA ARG A 63 -0.90 -0.37 -4.17
C ARG A 63 0.40 -0.97 -3.66
N LEU A 64 0.30 -2.15 -3.07
CA LEU A 64 1.46 -2.91 -2.62
C LEU A 64 1.58 -4.13 -3.51
N ILE A 65 2.69 -4.27 -4.20
CA ILE A 65 2.91 -5.39 -5.11
C ILE A 65 3.97 -6.30 -4.52
N LEU A 66 3.59 -7.52 -4.21
CA LEU A 66 4.54 -8.55 -3.80
C LEU A 66 5.14 -9.17 -5.05
N HIS A 67 6.46 -9.05 -5.18
CA HIS A 67 7.24 -9.71 -6.21
C HIS A 67 7.78 -11.02 -5.67
N TRP A 68 7.53 -12.10 -6.38
CA TRP A 68 7.92 -13.45 -5.96
C TRP A 68 8.44 -14.23 -7.17
N PRO A 69 9.48 -15.06 -7.01
CA PRO A 69 9.96 -15.86 -8.13
C PRO A 69 8.92 -16.92 -8.53
N ALA A 70 8.71 -17.10 -9.82
CA ALA A 70 7.87 -18.16 -10.34
C ALA A 70 8.70 -19.45 -10.39
N ASP A 71 8.73 -20.18 -9.27
CA ASP A 71 9.61 -21.34 -9.06
C ASP A 71 8.85 -22.68 -9.11
N ASN A 72 7.66 -22.69 -9.64
CA ASN A 72 6.79 -23.87 -9.74
C ASN A 72 6.36 -24.49 -8.40
N ARG A 73 6.52 -23.77 -7.30
CA ARG A 73 6.10 -24.21 -5.97
C ARG A 73 4.68 -23.83 -5.63
N GLY A 74 3.95 -23.28 -6.61
CA GLY A 74 2.60 -22.83 -6.43
C GLY A 74 2.52 -21.44 -5.80
N ILE A 75 1.31 -21.07 -5.40
CA ILE A 75 0.98 -19.70 -5.02
C ILE A 75 0.69 -19.54 -3.51
N TYR A 76 0.61 -20.63 -2.79
CA TYR A 76 0.13 -20.60 -1.40
C TYR A 76 1.00 -19.74 -0.48
N THR A 77 2.33 -19.94 -0.51
CA THR A 77 3.26 -19.18 0.34
C THR A 77 3.22 -17.68 0.06
N PRO A 78 3.33 -17.21 -1.20
CA PRO A 78 3.23 -15.79 -1.45
C PRO A 78 1.85 -15.22 -1.14
N LEU A 79 0.76 -15.99 -1.34
CA LEU A 79 -0.57 -15.52 -0.94
C LEU A 79 -0.69 -15.35 0.56
N GLN A 80 -0.13 -16.25 1.35
CA GLN A 80 -0.12 -16.09 2.81
C GLN A 80 0.61 -14.83 3.23
N GLU A 81 1.73 -14.51 2.59
CA GLU A 81 2.45 -13.27 2.86
C GLU A 81 1.60 -12.05 2.51
N ALA A 82 0.93 -12.08 1.36
CA ALA A 82 0.04 -11.00 0.95
C ALA A 82 -1.12 -10.83 1.95
N GLU A 83 -1.72 -11.92 2.39
CA GLU A 83 -2.79 -11.88 3.39
C GLU A 83 -2.32 -11.34 4.73
N ARG A 84 -1.10 -11.69 5.14
CA ARG A 84 -0.51 -11.20 6.38
C ARG A 84 -0.35 -9.69 6.36
N VAL A 85 0.17 -9.14 5.27
CA VAL A 85 0.33 -7.68 5.10
C VAL A 85 -1.03 -7.01 4.95
N ALA A 86 -1.94 -7.61 4.20
CA ALA A 86 -3.29 -7.07 4.02
C ALA A 86 -4.03 -6.90 5.35
N ALA A 87 -3.84 -7.82 6.28
CA ALA A 87 -4.48 -7.75 7.60
C ALA A 87 -4.08 -6.50 8.38
N GLU A 88 -2.89 -5.95 8.12
CA GLU A 88 -2.42 -4.72 8.77
C GLU A 88 -3.04 -3.45 8.18
N PHE A 89 -3.78 -3.58 7.07
CA PHE A 89 -4.48 -2.48 6.41
C PHE A 89 -5.99 -2.71 6.38
N ALA A 90 -6.54 -3.29 7.42
CA ALA A 90 -7.96 -3.59 7.48
C ALA A 90 -8.81 -2.31 7.46
N LYS A 91 -10.01 -2.43 6.91
CA LYS A 91 -10.99 -1.34 6.90
C LYS A 91 -11.16 -0.74 8.29
N GLY A 92 -11.10 0.58 8.37
CA GLY A 92 -11.24 1.31 9.62
C GLY A 92 -9.92 1.64 10.30
N LEU A 93 -8.79 1.14 9.79
CA LEU A 93 -7.48 1.53 10.32
C LEU A 93 -7.31 3.05 10.20
N GLU A 94 -6.87 3.67 11.28
CA GLU A 94 -6.61 5.10 11.33
C GLU A 94 -5.13 5.36 11.60
N LEU A 95 -4.53 6.20 10.78
CA LEU A 95 -3.14 6.63 10.93
C LEU A 95 -3.13 8.13 11.18
N PHE A 96 -2.35 8.55 12.15
CA PHE A 96 -2.32 9.96 12.57
C PHE A 96 -0.93 10.55 12.45
N SER A 97 -0.89 11.78 11.97
CA SER A 97 0.19 12.72 12.15
C SER A 97 -0.37 13.93 12.89
N ASN A 98 0.47 14.93 13.20
CA ASN A 98 0.05 16.07 14.03
C ASN A 98 -1.18 16.79 13.49
N ASP A 99 -1.34 16.87 12.20
CA ASP A 99 -2.40 17.64 11.55
C ASP A 99 -3.15 16.87 10.46
N VAL A 100 -2.91 15.58 10.34
CA VAL A 100 -3.45 14.74 9.27
C VAL A 100 -3.90 13.41 9.83
N LYS A 101 -5.06 12.95 9.34
CA LYS A 101 -5.59 11.63 9.67
C LYS A 101 -5.86 10.88 8.37
N VAL A 102 -5.32 9.67 8.26
CA VAL A 102 -5.58 8.77 7.13
C VAL A 102 -6.41 7.60 7.62
N ILE A 103 -7.50 7.32 6.92
CA ILE A 103 -8.40 6.20 7.23
C ILE A 103 -8.41 5.25 6.05
N ILE A 104 -8.26 3.96 6.33
CA ILE A 104 -8.45 2.92 5.33
C ILE A 104 -9.95 2.67 5.18
N THR A 105 -10.48 2.94 3.99
CA THR A 105 -11.93 2.94 3.77
C THR A 105 -12.49 1.58 3.41
N ASP A 106 -11.67 0.71 2.84
CA ASP A 106 -12.09 -0.62 2.42
C ASP A 106 -11.04 -1.64 2.82
N ASN A 107 -11.44 -2.90 2.97
CA ASN A 107 -10.47 -3.97 3.14
C ASN A 107 -9.61 -4.08 1.88
N PRO A 108 -8.31 -4.40 2.04
CA PRO A 108 -7.43 -4.56 0.89
C PRO A 108 -7.98 -5.58 -0.09
N ASN A 109 -7.84 -5.26 -1.38
CA ASN A 109 -8.35 -6.07 -2.46
C ASN A 109 -7.21 -6.65 -3.28
N LEU A 110 -7.27 -7.94 -3.52
CA LEU A 110 -6.35 -8.62 -4.44
C LEU A 110 -6.88 -8.46 -5.86
N THR A 111 -6.22 -7.63 -6.67
CA THR A 111 -6.77 -7.25 -7.97
C THR A 111 -6.52 -8.26 -9.07
N SER A 112 -5.36 -8.89 -9.10
CA SER A 112 -5.05 -9.93 -10.08
C SER A 112 -3.77 -10.64 -9.70
N LEU A 113 -3.64 -11.88 -10.17
CA LEU A 113 -2.41 -12.65 -10.03
C LEU A 113 -1.79 -12.76 -11.41
N ASN A 114 -0.62 -12.17 -11.57
CA ASN A 114 0.05 -12.17 -12.86
C ASN A 114 1.40 -12.86 -12.76
N GLU A 115 1.67 -13.74 -13.72
CA GLU A 115 3.01 -14.20 -13.98
C GLU A 115 3.58 -13.40 -15.12
N ASP A 116 4.72 -12.78 -14.92
CA ASP A 116 5.39 -12.01 -15.94
C ASP A 116 6.89 -12.29 -15.89
N ASP A 117 7.41 -12.81 -16.98
CA ASP A 117 8.84 -13.01 -17.20
C ASP A 117 9.53 -13.76 -16.03
N GLY A 118 8.94 -14.88 -15.62
CA GLY A 118 9.47 -15.69 -14.52
C GLY A 118 9.21 -15.15 -13.14
N LYS A 119 8.33 -14.15 -13.01
CA LYS A 119 7.96 -13.54 -11.73
C LYS A 119 6.47 -13.63 -11.50
N LEU A 120 6.11 -13.88 -10.26
CA LEU A 120 4.73 -13.80 -9.79
C LEU A 120 4.52 -12.44 -9.16
N LEU A 121 3.49 -11.73 -9.60
CA LEU A 121 3.13 -10.42 -9.04
C LEU A 121 1.78 -10.52 -8.34
N ILE A 122 1.76 -10.11 -7.08
CA ILE A 122 0.55 -10.12 -6.25
C ILE A 122 0.25 -8.69 -5.81
N PRO A 123 -0.63 -7.98 -6.51
CA PRO A 123 -0.96 -6.61 -6.15
C PRO A 123 -2.09 -6.56 -5.13
N LEU A 124 -1.88 -5.81 -4.06
CA LEU A 124 -2.91 -5.43 -3.10
C LEU A 124 -3.30 -3.98 -3.35
N THR A 125 -4.58 -3.74 -3.51
CA THR A 125 -5.11 -2.38 -3.65
C THR A 125 -5.74 -1.95 -2.34
N ILE A 126 -5.24 -0.85 -1.79
CA ILE A 126 -5.67 -0.30 -0.51
C ILE A 126 -6.22 1.10 -0.77
N ARG A 127 -7.47 1.31 -0.42
CA ARG A 127 -8.13 2.62 -0.59
C ARG A 127 -8.09 3.38 0.71
N TYR A 128 -7.75 4.66 0.63
CA TYR A 128 -7.68 5.51 1.80
C TYR A 128 -8.35 6.84 1.58
N LEU A 129 -8.68 7.46 2.69
CA LEU A 129 -9.22 8.80 2.77
C LEU A 129 -8.38 9.58 3.78
N CYS A 130 -8.04 10.81 3.46
CA CYS A 130 -7.24 11.64 4.34
C CYS A 130 -7.98 12.93 4.68
N PHE A 131 -7.96 13.27 5.94
CA PHE A 131 -8.52 14.51 6.45
C PHE A 131 -7.41 15.38 7.04
N LYS A 132 -7.49 16.66 6.80
CA LYS A 132 -6.68 17.62 7.51
C LYS A 132 -7.39 17.98 8.81
N LEU A 133 -6.69 17.77 9.90
CA LEU A 133 -7.21 18.09 11.24
C LEU A 133 -7.08 19.56 11.58
#